data_1a25df6ec5aa24d1cc146e7d3cf502e8
#
_entry.id   1a25df6ec5aa24d1cc146e7d3cf502e8
#
_cell.length_a   1.000
_cell.length_b   1.000
_cell.length_c   1.000
_cell.angle_alpha   90.00
_cell.angle_beta   90.00
_cell.angle_gamma   90.00
#
_symmetry.space_group_name_H-M   'P 1'
#
loop_
_entity.id
_entity.type
_entity.pdbx_description
1 polymer ?
#
loop_
_entity_poly.entity_id
_entity_poly.type
_entity_poly.pdbx_seq_one_letter_code
_entity_poly.pdbx_strand_id
1 'polypeptide(L)'
;MKKIIALLLILFSFIGLKTYAKSGGSLDISTNASEEYPPNVVEITFAVETKNKDASVASEENKKISNNAIEVIKKELNTSKGDTIKTKGFNVSPQYHYKDNQRIFDYYQVTNTFTVRLKDISKIGDITSLALKNGVNEVNNLYFSLDGSETYCTELMSRAAKSAKVRANAIAKAMDNKVVGIQNVSVSCSNESNYRSIPYRNYLMSAKADSMEQSAGASVPIEAGILKIQASFNGTFIMK
;
A
#
# COMPACT_ATOMS: atom_id res chain seq x y z
N MET A 1 -14.50 33.07 -81.14
CA MET A 1 -15.24 32.88 -79.86
C MET A 1 -14.83 31.63 -79.14
N LYS A 2 -14.64 30.48 -79.80
CA LYS A 2 -14.27 29.17 -79.11
C LYS A 2 -12.89 29.18 -78.44
N LYS A 3 -11.88 29.94 -78.88
CA LYS A 3 -10.52 30.02 -78.31
C LYS A 3 -10.42 30.93 -77.10
N ILE A 4 -11.31 31.87 -76.93
CA ILE A 4 -11.35 32.78 -75.76
C ILE A 4 -12.00 32.11 -74.54
N ILE A 5 -12.97 31.20 -74.79
CA ILE A 5 -13.64 30.45 -73.70
C ILE A 5 -12.71 29.42 -73.08
N ALA A 6 -11.81 28.81 -73.88
CA ALA A 6 -10.81 27.86 -73.38
C ALA A 6 -9.75 28.52 -72.48
N LEU A 7 -9.39 29.82 -72.77
CA LEU A 7 -8.41 30.53 -71.97
C LEU A 7 -8.99 31.00 -70.62
N LEU A 8 -10.28 31.28 -70.54
CA LEU A 8 -10.99 31.68 -69.30
C LEU A 8 -11.19 30.49 -68.33
N LEU A 9 -11.35 29.28 -68.88
CA LEU A 9 -11.46 28.04 -68.05
C LEU A 9 -10.13 27.61 -67.38
N ILE A 10 -8.98 27.97 -67.98
CA ILE A 10 -7.67 27.67 -67.45
C ILE A 10 -7.27 28.65 -66.33
N LEU A 11 -7.76 29.89 -66.33
CA LEU A 11 -7.48 30.87 -65.26
C LEU A 11 -8.27 30.60 -63.96
N PHE A 12 -9.37 29.86 -64.04
CA PHE A 12 -10.20 29.56 -62.82
C PHE A 12 -9.71 28.37 -61.99
N SER A 13 -8.75 27.56 -62.48
CA SER A 13 -8.22 26.39 -61.81
C SER A 13 -7.05 26.70 -60.88
N PHE A 14 -6.61 27.93 -60.68
CA PHE A 14 -5.48 28.32 -59.83
C PHE A 14 -5.84 29.08 -58.55
N ILE A 15 -7.14 29.23 -58.26
CA ILE A 15 -7.53 29.66 -56.90
C ILE A 15 -7.51 28.42 -55.97
N GLY A 16 -6.32 27.89 -55.74
CA GLY A 16 -6.07 26.94 -54.69
C GLY A 16 -6.42 27.61 -53.36
N LEU A 17 -7.58 27.27 -52.82
CA LEU A 17 -7.89 27.55 -51.44
C LEU A 17 -6.77 26.94 -50.59
N LYS A 18 -5.77 27.77 -50.26
CA LYS A 18 -4.86 27.42 -49.16
C LYS A 18 -5.70 27.38 -47.88
N THR A 19 -6.35 26.26 -47.62
CA THR A 19 -6.80 25.95 -46.26
C THR A 19 -5.55 25.83 -45.42
N TYR A 20 -5.14 26.91 -44.77
CA TYR A 20 -4.24 26.84 -43.64
C TYR A 20 -5.00 26.04 -42.57
N ALA A 21 -4.78 24.75 -42.55
CA ALA A 21 -5.09 23.96 -41.38
C ALA A 21 -4.25 24.57 -40.26
N LYS A 22 -4.88 25.36 -39.38
CA LYS A 22 -4.25 25.88 -38.19
C LYS A 22 -3.84 24.62 -37.43
N SER A 23 -2.56 24.24 -37.50
CA SER A 23 -2.03 23.08 -36.78
C SER A 23 -2.25 23.38 -35.32
N GLY A 24 -3.18 22.65 -34.72
CA GLY A 24 -3.40 22.73 -33.28
C GLY A 24 -2.14 22.29 -32.56
N GLY A 25 -1.67 23.04 -31.58
CA GLY A 25 -0.60 22.64 -30.69
C GLY A 25 -1.09 21.62 -29.68
N SER A 26 -0.17 20.84 -29.11
CA SER A 26 -0.43 20.01 -27.94
C SER A 26 0.30 20.57 -26.73
N LEU A 27 -0.27 20.33 -25.56
CA LEU A 27 0.26 20.76 -24.27
C LEU A 27 0.23 19.58 -23.30
N ASP A 28 1.39 19.15 -22.83
CA ASP A 28 1.52 18.10 -21.85
C ASP A 28 1.52 18.70 -20.43
N ILE A 29 0.60 18.26 -19.62
CA ILE A 29 0.42 18.72 -18.23
C ILE A 29 0.53 17.56 -17.28
N SER A 30 1.40 17.71 -16.30
CA SER A 30 1.50 16.83 -15.14
C SER A 30 1.10 17.57 -13.87
N THR A 31 0.26 16.96 -13.06
CA THR A 31 -0.17 17.50 -11.76
C THR A 31 -0.30 16.39 -10.73
N ASN A 32 -0.11 16.75 -9.47
CA ASN A 32 -0.29 15.85 -8.33
C ASN A 32 -1.27 16.48 -7.33
N ALA A 33 -1.99 15.63 -6.62
CA ALA A 33 -2.72 15.97 -5.42
C ALA A 33 -2.36 14.96 -4.33
N SER A 34 -2.10 15.43 -3.13
CA SER A 34 -1.79 14.55 -2.00
C SER A 34 -2.46 15.06 -0.73
N GLU A 35 -2.74 14.13 0.18
CA GLU A 35 -3.31 14.42 1.49
C GLU A 35 -2.87 13.38 2.50
N GLU A 36 -2.81 13.78 3.76
CA GLU A 36 -2.38 12.95 4.87
C GLU A 36 -3.59 12.51 5.69
N TYR A 37 -3.64 11.21 6.02
CA TYR A 37 -4.74 10.60 6.77
C TYR A 37 -4.21 9.75 7.92
N PRO A 38 -4.84 9.78 9.10
CA PRO A 38 -4.54 8.79 10.14
C PRO A 38 -4.97 7.41 9.65
N PRO A 39 -4.19 6.35 9.91
CA PRO A 39 -4.60 4.98 9.59
C PRO A 39 -5.85 4.61 10.40
N ASN A 40 -6.71 3.77 9.82
CA ASN A 40 -7.92 3.26 10.45
C ASN A 40 -7.95 1.73 10.54
N VAL A 41 -6.83 1.09 10.18
CA VAL A 41 -6.64 -0.35 10.25
C VAL A 41 -5.20 -0.65 10.63
N VAL A 42 -5.02 -1.64 11.50
CA VAL A 42 -3.72 -2.22 11.79
C VAL A 42 -3.76 -3.73 11.55
N GLU A 43 -2.69 -4.25 11.01
CA GLU A 43 -2.46 -5.67 10.79
C GLU A 43 -1.13 -6.07 11.44
N ILE A 44 -1.15 -7.11 12.27
CA ILE A 44 0.03 -7.66 12.93
C ILE A 44 0.12 -9.15 12.66
N THR A 45 1.32 -9.62 12.40
CA THR A 45 1.60 -11.04 12.18
C THR A 45 2.33 -11.61 13.38
N PHE A 46 1.75 -12.62 13.98
CA PHE A 46 2.30 -13.40 15.08
C PHE A 46 2.77 -14.76 14.59
N ALA A 47 3.76 -15.34 15.28
CA ALA A 47 4.08 -16.73 15.10
C ALA A 47 4.34 -17.42 16.46
N VAL A 48 4.02 -18.70 16.46
CA VAL A 48 4.39 -19.65 17.53
C VAL A 48 5.43 -20.59 16.94
N GLU A 49 6.62 -20.57 17.49
CA GLU A 49 7.70 -21.48 17.15
C GLU A 49 7.95 -22.47 18.29
N THR A 50 8.00 -23.76 17.96
CA THR A 50 8.36 -24.85 18.87
C THR A 50 9.46 -25.72 18.29
N LYS A 51 10.25 -26.32 19.13
CA LYS A 51 11.42 -27.13 18.76
C LYS A 51 11.45 -28.43 19.53
N ASN A 52 11.59 -29.57 18.85
CA ASN A 52 11.79 -30.86 19.46
C ASN A 52 12.58 -31.79 18.52
N LYS A 53 13.23 -32.81 19.09
CA LYS A 53 13.89 -33.87 18.28
C LYS A 53 12.88 -34.75 17.55
N ASP A 54 11.65 -34.81 18.04
CA ASP A 54 10.51 -35.47 17.40
C ASP A 54 9.56 -34.43 16.79
N ALA A 55 9.28 -34.57 15.48
CA ALA A 55 8.43 -33.67 14.75
C ALA A 55 6.97 -33.68 15.24
N SER A 56 6.48 -34.85 15.69
CA SER A 56 5.12 -34.99 16.19
C SER A 56 4.95 -34.26 17.53
N VAL A 57 5.92 -34.41 18.43
CA VAL A 57 5.92 -33.73 19.74
C VAL A 57 5.98 -32.20 19.53
N ALA A 58 6.89 -31.72 18.66
CA ALA A 58 6.98 -30.30 18.35
C ALA A 58 5.66 -29.74 17.74
N SER A 59 4.99 -30.53 16.90
CA SER A 59 3.74 -30.14 16.26
C SER A 59 2.57 -30.09 17.26
N GLU A 60 2.44 -31.06 18.14
CA GLU A 60 1.39 -31.08 19.18
C GLU A 60 1.56 -29.95 20.19
N GLU A 61 2.77 -29.64 20.61
CA GLU A 61 3.07 -28.48 21.44
C GLU A 61 2.71 -27.18 20.76
N ASN A 62 3.13 -27.00 19.49
CA ASN A 62 2.79 -25.82 18.68
C ASN A 62 1.28 -25.64 18.55
N LYS A 63 0.57 -26.71 18.23
CA LYS A 63 -0.90 -26.71 18.11
C LYS A 63 -1.58 -26.26 19.40
N LYS A 64 -1.14 -26.77 20.56
CA LYS A 64 -1.71 -26.42 21.85
C LYS A 64 -1.53 -24.93 22.14
N ILE A 65 -0.31 -24.41 21.96
CA ILE A 65 0.02 -23.00 22.21
C ILE A 65 -0.73 -22.10 21.22
N SER A 66 -0.68 -22.42 19.91
CA SER A 66 -1.33 -21.63 18.88
C SER A 66 -2.84 -21.55 19.08
N ASN A 67 -3.50 -22.67 19.39
CA ASN A 67 -4.93 -22.71 19.66
C ASN A 67 -5.30 -21.82 20.84
N ASN A 68 -4.57 -21.93 21.97
CA ASN A 68 -4.80 -21.08 23.13
C ASN A 68 -4.66 -19.61 22.80
N ALA A 69 -3.57 -19.21 22.14
CA ALA A 69 -3.34 -17.82 21.74
C ALA A 69 -4.45 -17.29 20.81
N ILE A 70 -4.83 -18.07 19.81
CA ILE A 70 -5.89 -17.70 18.86
C ILE A 70 -7.24 -17.58 19.56
N GLU A 71 -7.59 -18.48 20.46
CA GLU A 71 -8.86 -18.44 21.19
C GLU A 71 -8.98 -17.21 22.10
N VAL A 72 -7.94 -16.86 22.85
CA VAL A 72 -7.97 -15.68 23.72
C VAL A 72 -8.02 -14.40 22.90
N ILE A 73 -7.28 -14.31 21.79
CA ILE A 73 -7.33 -13.16 20.90
C ILE A 73 -8.72 -13.02 20.27
N LYS A 74 -9.33 -14.11 19.80
CA LYS A 74 -10.68 -14.09 19.20
C LYS A 74 -11.74 -13.48 20.11
N LYS A 75 -11.63 -13.63 21.42
CA LYS A 75 -12.58 -13.05 22.38
C LYS A 75 -12.54 -11.53 22.44
N GLU A 76 -11.40 -10.95 22.11
CA GLU A 76 -11.18 -9.50 22.09
C GLU A 76 -11.54 -8.85 20.73
N LEU A 77 -11.72 -9.67 19.68
CA LEU A 77 -12.02 -9.19 18.35
C LEU A 77 -13.49 -8.81 18.18
N ASN A 78 -13.73 -7.66 17.57
CA ASN A 78 -15.06 -7.25 17.15
C ASN A 78 -15.26 -7.59 15.65
N THR A 79 -15.70 -8.83 15.40
CA THR A 79 -15.93 -9.31 14.03
C THR A 79 -17.00 -8.54 13.28
N SER A 80 -18.00 -7.96 13.99
CA SER A 80 -19.03 -7.13 13.37
C SER A 80 -18.48 -5.78 12.87
N LYS A 81 -17.38 -5.31 13.42
CA LYS A 81 -16.65 -4.14 12.93
C LYS A 81 -15.59 -4.47 11.88
N GLY A 82 -15.40 -5.75 11.55
CA GLY A 82 -14.45 -6.20 10.54
C GLY A 82 -13.08 -6.58 11.07
N ASP A 83 -12.94 -6.80 12.40
CA ASP A 83 -11.72 -7.42 12.94
C ASP A 83 -11.63 -8.87 12.48
N THR A 84 -10.43 -9.31 12.19
CA THR A 84 -10.20 -10.69 11.74
C THR A 84 -8.92 -11.28 12.30
N ILE A 85 -8.93 -12.61 12.43
CA ILE A 85 -7.72 -13.41 12.67
C ILE A 85 -7.68 -14.52 11.63
N LYS A 86 -6.53 -14.73 10.99
CA LYS A 86 -6.34 -15.72 9.92
C LYS A 86 -5.00 -16.40 10.05
N THR A 87 -4.99 -17.72 9.96
CA THR A 87 -3.73 -18.47 9.81
C THR A 87 -3.13 -18.14 8.43
N LYS A 88 -1.84 -17.80 8.42
CA LYS A 88 -1.10 -17.43 7.22
C LYS A 88 -0.19 -18.56 6.74
N GLY A 89 0.30 -19.37 7.66
CA GLY A 89 1.16 -20.50 7.31
C GLY A 89 1.43 -21.42 8.47
N PHE A 90 1.73 -22.67 8.13
CA PHE A 90 2.20 -23.69 9.05
C PHE A 90 3.36 -24.42 8.38
N ASN A 91 4.49 -24.52 9.08
CA ASN A 91 5.69 -25.13 8.55
C ASN A 91 6.36 -26.02 9.58
N VAL A 92 6.84 -27.18 9.13
CA VAL A 92 7.67 -28.11 9.92
C VAL A 92 8.96 -28.32 9.15
N SER A 93 10.10 -28.00 9.74
CA SER A 93 11.39 -28.13 9.08
C SER A 93 12.46 -28.70 9.99
N PRO A 94 13.27 -29.68 9.53
CA PRO A 94 14.43 -30.15 10.25
C PRO A 94 15.52 -29.09 10.26
N GLN A 95 16.13 -28.87 11.41
CA GLN A 95 17.25 -27.95 11.61
C GLN A 95 18.53 -28.76 11.80
N TYR A 96 19.62 -28.23 11.26
CA TYR A 96 20.90 -28.88 11.25
C TYR A 96 22.02 -27.87 11.55
N HIS A 97 23.08 -28.33 12.17
CA HIS A 97 24.34 -27.61 12.23
C HIS A 97 25.46 -28.37 11.52
N TYR A 98 26.54 -27.70 11.21
CA TYR A 98 27.73 -28.31 10.62
C TYR A 98 28.84 -28.37 11.67
N LYS A 99 29.42 -29.57 11.85
CA LYS A 99 30.59 -29.80 12.67
C LYS A 99 31.53 -30.71 11.90
N ASP A 100 32.79 -30.31 11.78
CA ASP A 100 33.84 -31.07 11.07
C ASP A 100 33.43 -31.47 9.63
N ASN A 101 32.84 -30.54 8.89
CA ASN A 101 32.25 -30.74 7.55
C ASN A 101 31.11 -31.76 7.47
N GLN A 102 30.57 -32.21 8.59
CA GLN A 102 29.43 -33.12 8.64
C GLN A 102 28.17 -32.35 9.03
N ARG A 103 27.06 -32.66 8.33
CA ARG A 103 25.75 -32.14 8.65
C ARG A 103 25.11 -32.98 9.76
N ILE A 104 24.91 -32.36 10.91
CA ILE A 104 24.35 -33.04 12.11
C ILE A 104 22.94 -32.49 12.34
N PHE A 105 21.97 -33.38 12.51
CA PHE A 105 20.59 -33.04 12.85
C PHE A 105 20.51 -32.51 14.30
N ASP A 106 19.77 -31.37 14.47
CA ASP A 106 19.54 -30.76 15.76
C ASP A 106 18.13 -31.05 16.28
N TYR A 107 17.13 -30.55 15.60
CA TYR A 107 15.73 -30.63 15.99
C TYR A 107 14.82 -30.36 14.80
N TYR A 108 13.54 -30.68 14.96
CA TYR A 108 12.48 -30.15 14.11
C TYR A 108 11.98 -28.84 14.70
N GLN A 109 11.87 -27.85 13.84
CA GLN A 109 11.24 -26.56 14.14
C GLN A 109 9.85 -26.52 13.51
N VAL A 110 8.86 -26.19 14.33
CA VAL A 110 7.48 -26.01 13.88
C VAL A 110 7.10 -24.57 14.07
N THR A 111 6.63 -23.92 13.02
CA THR A 111 6.19 -22.53 13.03
C THR A 111 4.75 -22.42 12.54
N ASN A 112 3.87 -21.87 13.37
CA ASN A 112 2.51 -21.52 13.00
C ASN A 112 2.37 -20.00 12.99
N THR A 113 2.08 -19.43 11.84
CA THR A 113 1.97 -17.98 11.62
C THR A 113 0.52 -17.60 11.40
N PHE A 114 0.04 -16.58 12.12
CA PHE A 114 -1.29 -16.02 11.95
C PHE A 114 -1.27 -14.50 12.00
N THR A 115 -2.22 -13.89 11.33
CA THR A 115 -2.34 -12.43 11.22
C THR A 115 -3.63 -11.99 11.92
N VAL A 116 -3.53 -10.95 12.73
CA VAL A 116 -4.64 -10.23 13.35
C VAL A 116 -4.79 -8.89 12.68
N ARG A 117 -6.01 -8.58 12.24
CA ARG A 117 -6.36 -7.29 11.65
C ARG A 117 -7.42 -6.63 12.52
N LEU A 118 -7.19 -5.37 12.92
CA LEU A 118 -8.07 -4.59 13.78
C LEU A 118 -8.47 -3.30 13.11
N LYS A 119 -9.75 -2.93 13.29
CA LYS A 119 -10.29 -1.60 12.95
C LYS A 119 -10.07 -0.58 14.04
N ASP A 120 -10.05 -1.02 15.27
CA ASP A 120 -9.66 -0.20 16.41
C ASP A 120 -8.16 -0.36 16.67
N ILE A 121 -7.37 0.54 16.06
CA ILE A 121 -5.91 0.51 16.13
C ILE A 121 -5.36 0.69 17.56
N SER A 122 -6.14 1.31 18.46
CA SER A 122 -5.72 1.53 19.85
C SER A 122 -5.55 0.24 20.65
N LYS A 123 -6.23 -0.84 20.23
CA LYS A 123 -6.16 -2.16 20.89
C LYS A 123 -4.93 -2.98 20.55
N ILE A 124 -4.10 -2.52 19.59
CA ILE A 124 -3.01 -3.38 19.09
C ILE A 124 -1.97 -3.72 20.15
N GLY A 125 -1.69 -2.79 21.07
CA GLY A 125 -0.77 -3.01 22.18
C GLY A 125 -1.30 -4.08 23.15
N ASP A 126 -2.59 -4.03 23.48
CA ASP A 126 -3.24 -5.01 24.38
C ASP A 126 -3.29 -6.39 23.75
N ILE A 127 -3.67 -6.47 22.47
CA ILE A 127 -3.69 -7.72 21.70
C ILE A 127 -2.28 -8.33 21.62
N THR A 128 -1.26 -7.51 21.42
CA THR A 128 0.14 -7.97 21.37
C THR A 128 0.56 -8.51 22.73
N SER A 129 0.27 -7.80 23.82
CA SER A 129 0.56 -8.25 25.18
C SER A 129 -0.17 -9.54 25.52
N LEU A 130 -1.45 -9.65 25.11
CA LEU A 130 -2.24 -10.86 25.31
C LEU A 130 -1.67 -12.06 24.55
N ALA A 131 -1.27 -11.85 23.29
CA ALA A 131 -0.65 -12.90 22.47
C ALA A 131 0.64 -13.44 23.11
N LEU A 132 1.54 -12.55 23.53
CA LEU A 132 2.80 -12.91 24.18
C LEU A 132 2.59 -13.68 25.51
N LYS A 133 1.63 -13.25 26.33
CA LYS A 133 1.26 -13.93 27.57
C LYS A 133 0.72 -15.35 27.35
N ASN A 134 0.18 -15.62 26.17
CA ASN A 134 -0.41 -16.90 25.80
C ASN A 134 0.48 -17.75 24.88
N GLY A 135 1.80 -17.47 24.88
CA GLY A 135 2.82 -18.34 24.30
C GLY A 135 3.21 -18.00 22.84
N VAL A 136 2.67 -16.93 22.28
CA VAL A 136 3.25 -16.35 21.04
C VAL A 136 4.68 -15.90 21.37
N ASN A 137 5.66 -16.34 20.59
CA ASN A 137 7.07 -16.07 20.83
C ASN A 137 7.75 -15.31 19.68
N GLU A 138 7.02 -15.05 18.59
CA GLU A 138 7.45 -14.18 17.51
C GLU A 138 6.37 -13.16 17.15
N VAL A 139 6.76 -11.89 17.07
CA VAL A 139 5.97 -10.81 16.52
C VAL A 139 6.69 -10.30 15.28
N ASN A 140 6.06 -10.49 14.15
CA ASN A 140 6.63 -10.10 12.87
C ASN A 140 5.99 -8.78 12.39
N ASN A 141 5.68 -8.64 11.15
CA ASN A 141 5.23 -7.42 10.54
C ASN A 141 4.05 -6.76 11.27
N LEU A 142 4.21 -5.49 11.62
CA LEU A 142 3.16 -4.57 12.03
C LEU A 142 2.93 -3.58 10.89
N TYR A 143 1.72 -3.53 10.39
CA TYR A 143 1.36 -2.70 9.24
C TYR A 143 0.10 -1.89 9.51
N PHE A 144 0.21 -0.57 9.36
CA PHE A 144 -0.93 0.33 9.42
C PHE A 144 -1.42 0.66 8.02
N SER A 145 -2.73 0.72 7.83
CA SER A 145 -3.33 0.99 6.53
C SER A 145 -4.60 1.82 6.66
N LEU A 146 -5.06 2.30 5.51
CA LEU A 146 -6.32 3.02 5.38
C LEU A 146 -7.30 2.14 4.61
N ASP A 147 -8.31 1.66 5.30
CA ASP A 147 -9.42 0.95 4.66
C ASP A 147 -10.33 1.96 3.94
N GLY A 148 -10.81 1.59 2.75
CA GLY A 148 -11.54 2.53 1.90
C GLY A 148 -10.64 3.53 1.17
N SER A 149 -9.34 3.26 1.05
CA SER A 149 -8.36 4.11 0.35
C SER A 149 -8.78 4.46 -1.08
N GLU A 150 -9.60 3.64 -1.73
CA GLU A 150 -10.13 3.87 -3.06
C GLU A 150 -10.97 5.16 -3.15
N THR A 151 -11.77 5.46 -2.10
CA THR A 151 -12.56 6.69 -2.04
C THR A 151 -11.64 7.92 -1.99
N TYR A 152 -10.61 7.89 -1.16
CA TYR A 152 -9.62 8.97 -1.06
C TYR A 152 -8.83 9.11 -2.36
N CYS A 153 -8.45 8.00 -2.99
CA CYS A 153 -7.81 8.00 -4.30
C CYS A 153 -8.67 8.67 -5.36
N THR A 154 -9.97 8.35 -5.43
CA THR A 154 -10.90 8.92 -6.39
C THR A 154 -11.02 10.44 -6.22
N GLU A 155 -11.09 10.92 -4.99
CA GLU A 155 -11.13 12.36 -4.69
C GLU A 155 -9.82 13.05 -5.13
N LEU A 156 -8.67 12.50 -4.76
CA LEU A 156 -7.37 13.07 -5.11
C LEU A 156 -7.12 13.05 -6.62
N MET A 157 -7.49 11.98 -7.33
CA MET A 157 -7.43 11.92 -8.79
C MET A 157 -8.30 13.02 -9.44
N SER A 158 -9.51 13.26 -8.90
CA SER A 158 -10.38 14.35 -9.35
C SER A 158 -9.74 15.73 -9.12
N ARG A 159 -9.11 15.94 -7.97
CA ARG A 159 -8.38 17.20 -7.64
C ARG A 159 -7.20 17.42 -8.57
N ALA A 160 -6.39 16.38 -8.84
CA ALA A 160 -5.27 16.46 -9.78
C ALA A 160 -5.74 16.79 -11.20
N ALA A 161 -6.81 16.12 -11.69
CA ALA A 161 -7.38 16.39 -13.01
C ALA A 161 -7.93 17.81 -13.15
N LYS A 162 -8.65 18.32 -12.11
CA LYS A 162 -9.13 19.71 -12.08
C LYS A 162 -7.96 20.70 -12.14
N SER A 163 -6.89 20.45 -11.39
CA SER A 163 -5.68 21.28 -11.41
C SER A 163 -5.03 21.28 -12.79
N ALA A 164 -4.93 20.12 -13.45
CA ALA A 164 -4.40 20.01 -14.81
C ALA A 164 -5.21 20.82 -15.81
N LYS A 165 -6.54 20.72 -15.76
CA LYS A 165 -7.44 21.51 -16.63
C LYS A 165 -7.26 23.01 -16.43
N VAL A 166 -7.15 23.48 -15.18
CA VAL A 166 -6.93 24.91 -14.88
C VAL A 166 -5.59 25.37 -15.45
N ARG A 167 -4.51 24.61 -15.25
CA ARG A 167 -3.19 24.92 -15.79
C ARG A 167 -3.17 24.94 -17.32
N ALA A 168 -3.77 23.92 -17.96
CA ALA A 168 -3.85 23.83 -19.42
C ALA A 168 -4.56 25.06 -20.01
N ASN A 169 -5.69 25.47 -19.43
CA ASN A 169 -6.44 26.66 -19.89
C ASN A 169 -5.64 27.96 -19.68
N ALA A 170 -4.96 28.10 -18.55
CA ALA A 170 -4.15 29.29 -18.29
C ALA A 170 -2.98 29.42 -19.26
N ILE A 171 -2.28 28.34 -19.58
CA ILE A 171 -1.18 28.33 -20.54
C ILE A 171 -1.69 28.57 -21.95
N ALA A 172 -2.77 27.89 -22.38
CA ALA A 172 -3.36 28.09 -23.69
C ALA A 172 -3.77 29.57 -23.89
N LYS A 173 -4.40 30.20 -22.90
CA LYS A 173 -4.78 31.60 -22.91
C LYS A 173 -3.57 32.55 -23.05
N ALA A 174 -2.48 32.27 -22.34
CA ALA A 174 -1.24 33.04 -22.38
C ALA A 174 -0.54 32.95 -23.78
N MET A 175 -0.90 31.95 -24.58
CA MET A 175 -0.40 31.70 -25.93
C MET A 175 -1.44 32.12 -27.02
N ASP A 176 -2.47 32.89 -26.66
CA ASP A 176 -3.59 33.28 -27.53
C ASP A 176 -4.31 32.09 -28.19
N ASN A 177 -4.37 30.97 -27.47
CA ASN A 177 -5.01 29.71 -27.83
C ASN A 177 -6.09 29.32 -26.84
N LYS A 178 -6.88 28.29 -27.19
CA LYS A 178 -7.89 27.69 -26.34
C LYS A 178 -7.70 26.17 -26.28
N VAL A 179 -7.92 25.57 -25.14
CA VAL A 179 -8.01 24.12 -25.01
C VAL A 179 -9.31 23.65 -25.65
N VAL A 180 -9.20 22.77 -26.65
CA VAL A 180 -10.34 22.25 -27.42
C VAL A 180 -10.60 20.77 -27.17
N GLY A 181 -9.69 20.08 -26.54
CA GLY A 181 -9.83 18.65 -26.22
C GLY A 181 -8.67 18.09 -25.45
N ILE A 182 -8.76 16.82 -25.17
CA ILE A 182 -7.73 15.98 -24.55
C ILE A 182 -7.45 14.81 -25.50
N GLN A 183 -6.17 14.54 -25.76
CA GLN A 183 -5.72 13.46 -26.62
C GLN A 183 -5.40 12.20 -25.81
N ASN A 184 -4.75 12.36 -24.66
CA ASN A 184 -4.34 11.25 -23.79
C ASN A 184 -4.47 11.64 -22.32
N VAL A 185 -4.84 10.68 -21.48
CA VAL A 185 -4.93 10.84 -20.03
C VAL A 185 -4.42 9.58 -19.37
N SER A 186 -3.49 9.75 -18.42
CA SER A 186 -3.06 8.73 -17.50
C SER A 186 -3.23 9.25 -16.09
N VAL A 187 -3.91 8.49 -15.25
CA VAL A 187 -4.15 8.84 -13.85
C VAL A 187 -3.74 7.64 -12.98
N SER A 188 -3.00 7.89 -11.94
CA SER A 188 -2.60 6.88 -10.97
C SER A 188 -2.79 7.38 -9.55
N CYS A 189 -3.01 6.47 -8.63
CA CYS A 189 -3.02 6.75 -7.22
C CYS A 189 -2.10 5.76 -6.51
N SER A 190 -1.28 6.26 -5.62
CA SER A 190 -0.43 5.46 -4.76
C SER A 190 -0.68 5.79 -3.30
N ASN A 191 -0.69 4.74 -2.50
CA ASN A 191 -0.70 4.83 -1.06
C ASN A 191 0.76 4.72 -0.62
N GLU A 192 1.41 5.84 -0.35
CA GLU A 192 2.74 5.83 0.23
C GLU A 192 2.63 5.48 1.71
N SER A 193 2.52 4.19 1.99
CA SER A 193 2.79 3.71 3.33
C SER A 193 4.30 3.81 3.58
N ASN A 194 4.77 4.98 4.00
CA ASN A 194 6.16 5.20 4.44
C ASN A 194 6.47 4.47 5.77
N TYR A 195 5.71 3.43 6.09
CA TYR A 195 6.02 2.58 7.21
C TYR A 195 7.09 1.57 6.80
N ARG A 196 8.34 1.92 7.09
CA ARG A 196 9.31 0.89 7.42
C ARG A 196 8.71 0.08 8.58
N SER A 197 8.32 -1.16 8.29
CA SER A 197 8.12 -2.15 9.33
C SER A 197 9.41 -2.15 10.18
N ILE A 198 9.36 -1.54 11.36
CA ILE A 198 10.46 -1.67 12.32
C ILE A 198 10.34 -3.11 12.80
N PRO A 199 11.35 -3.98 12.55
CA PRO A 199 11.30 -5.34 13.08
C PRO A 199 11.20 -5.23 14.61
N TYR A 200 10.12 -5.74 15.16
CA TYR A 200 9.85 -5.76 16.61
C TYR A 200 11.01 -6.33 17.44
N ARG A 201 11.83 -7.17 16.82
CA ARG A 201 13.07 -7.72 17.42
C ARG A 201 14.03 -6.62 17.90
N ASN A 202 14.14 -5.50 17.19
CA ASN A 202 15.00 -4.37 17.59
C ASN A 202 14.39 -3.59 18.76
N TYR A 203 13.06 -3.56 18.87
CA TYR A 203 12.37 -2.90 19.98
C TYR A 203 12.53 -3.67 21.29
N LEU A 204 12.42 -5.01 21.28
CA LEU A 204 12.66 -5.83 22.47
C LEU A 204 14.12 -5.76 22.98
N MET A 205 15.08 -5.55 22.07
CA MET A 205 16.48 -5.41 22.47
C MET A 205 16.77 -4.03 23.08
N SER A 206 16.12 -2.97 22.62
CA SER A 206 16.27 -1.63 23.23
C SER A 206 15.50 -1.50 24.55
N ALA A 207 14.31 -2.10 24.66
CA ALA A 207 13.52 -2.11 25.90
C ALA A 207 14.16 -2.94 27.02
N LYS A 208 14.96 -3.97 26.71
CA LYS A 208 15.72 -4.74 27.70
C LYS A 208 16.89 -4.01 28.31
N ALA A 209 17.36 -2.91 27.68
CA ALA A 209 18.50 -2.17 28.19
C ALA A 209 18.15 -1.20 29.34
N ASP A 210 16.90 -0.73 29.43
CA ASP A 210 16.55 0.37 30.35
C ASP A 210 15.54 0.07 31.47
N SER A 211 14.94 -1.13 31.54
CA SER A 211 13.99 -1.39 32.64
C SER A 211 13.77 -2.86 32.91
N MET A 212 14.59 -3.45 33.76
CA MET A 212 14.26 -4.67 34.47
C MET A 212 13.67 -4.34 35.88
N GLU A 213 12.64 -3.50 35.89
CA GLU A 213 11.76 -3.46 37.05
C GLU A 213 10.37 -2.92 36.69
N GLN A 214 9.39 -3.81 36.94
CA GLN A 214 7.99 -3.45 37.18
C GLN A 214 7.12 -2.93 36.06
N SER A 215 6.46 -3.85 35.34
CA SER A 215 4.98 -3.82 35.26
C SER A 215 4.43 -5.06 34.53
N ALA A 216 4.06 -6.08 35.29
CA ALA A 216 3.18 -7.14 34.80
C ALA A 216 1.79 -6.54 34.53
N GLY A 217 1.58 -5.96 33.35
CA GLY A 217 0.31 -5.36 32.96
C GLY A 217 0.37 -4.23 31.95
N ALA A 218 1.55 -3.70 31.64
CA ALA A 218 1.65 -2.61 30.66
C ALA A 218 1.44 -3.12 29.23
N SER A 219 0.56 -2.45 28.52
CA SER A 219 0.36 -2.59 27.06
C SER A 219 1.66 -2.27 26.32
N VAL A 220 1.96 -3.00 25.25
CA VAL A 220 3.10 -2.67 24.37
C VAL A 220 2.83 -1.32 23.72
N PRO A 221 3.69 -0.28 23.93
CA PRO A 221 3.48 1.01 23.32
C PRO A 221 3.69 0.92 21.80
N ILE A 222 2.64 1.19 21.04
CA ILE A 222 2.65 1.17 19.58
C ILE A 222 2.01 2.46 19.09
N GLU A 223 2.79 3.27 18.37
CA GLU A 223 2.36 4.54 17.81
C GLU A 223 2.04 4.37 16.31
N ALA A 224 0.85 4.77 15.91
CA ALA A 224 0.46 4.87 14.52
C ALA A 224 0.86 6.23 13.98
N GLY A 225 1.64 6.28 12.89
CA GLY A 225 1.94 7.55 12.21
C GLY A 225 0.81 8.01 11.29
N ILE A 226 1.15 8.83 10.30
CA ILE A 226 0.25 9.38 9.30
C ILE A 226 0.56 8.75 7.95
N LEU A 227 -0.48 8.37 7.21
CA LEU A 227 -0.38 7.83 5.86
C LEU A 227 -0.60 8.94 4.84
N LYS A 228 0.27 9.02 3.83
CA LYS A 228 0.11 9.94 2.71
C LYS A 228 -0.45 9.21 1.50
N ILE A 229 -1.57 9.69 0.98
CA ILE A 229 -2.11 9.25 -0.31
C ILE A 229 -1.77 10.31 -1.35
N GLN A 230 -1.30 9.89 -2.51
CA GLN A 230 -0.95 10.76 -3.60
C GLN A 230 -1.56 10.25 -4.91
N ALA A 231 -2.22 11.15 -5.63
CA ALA A 231 -2.70 10.91 -6.98
C ALA A 231 -1.89 11.76 -7.96
N SER A 232 -1.57 11.18 -9.12
CA SER A 232 -0.88 11.84 -10.22
C SER A 232 -1.77 11.82 -11.46
N PHE A 233 -1.80 12.94 -12.16
CA PHE A 233 -2.46 13.10 -13.45
C PHE A 233 -1.42 13.51 -14.49
N ASN A 234 -1.40 12.84 -15.63
CA ASN A 234 -0.64 13.20 -16.81
C ASN A 234 -1.59 13.23 -18.01
N GLY A 235 -1.59 14.31 -18.77
CA GLY A 235 -2.49 14.43 -19.91
C GLY A 235 -1.98 15.36 -20.97
N THR A 236 -2.27 15.03 -22.24
CA THR A 236 -1.98 15.84 -23.42
C THR A 236 -3.25 16.55 -23.85
N PHE A 237 -3.26 17.87 -23.74
CA PHE A 237 -4.35 18.74 -24.14
C PHE A 237 -4.12 19.27 -25.56
N ILE A 238 -5.19 19.35 -26.36
CA ILE A 238 -5.16 19.90 -27.70
C ILE A 238 -5.56 21.38 -27.65
N MET A 239 -4.76 22.25 -28.28
CA MET A 239 -4.99 23.69 -28.35
C MET A 239 -5.29 24.14 -29.77
N LYS A 240 -6.12 25.14 -29.92
CA LYS A 240 -6.39 25.88 -31.16
C LYS A 240 -6.54 27.37 -30.90
#